data_a73b0bafe580ffc405b59bdf4fd0d8ec
#
_entry.id   a73b0bafe580ffc405b59bdf4fd0d8ec
#
_cell.length_a   1.000
_cell.length_b   1.000
_cell.length_c   1.000
_cell.angle_alpha   90.00
_cell.angle_beta   90.00
_cell.angle_gamma   90.00
#
_symmetry.space_group_name_H-M   'P 1'
#
loop_
_entity.id
_entity.type
_entity.pdbx_description
1 polymer ?
#
loop_
_entity_poly.entity_id
_entity_poly.type
_entity_poly.pdbx_seq_one_letter_code
_entity_poly.pdbx_strand_id
1 'polypeptide(L)'
;MGTFSFTERPLGETCCATTSAVSTDRGGGGPRHLYKANLLSRQSRSCKVQAGASPRMKNFLLAVLLACGLLPARGSVLELERMIKSATGKSALLSYSWYGCFCGIGGRGTPVDSTDRCCHAHDCCYRKLREGKCRPLITPYHFGVASGDIVCSNEQSWCERETCLCDKAVASCFASALHSYDKSYLFYFRLKCRGSKLQC
;
A
#
# COMPACT_ATOMS: atom_id res chain seq x y z
N MET A 1 -38.20 -33.00 4.20
CA MET A 1 -38.37 -32.73 2.75
C MET A 1 -39.03 -31.36 2.62
N GLY A 2 -38.28 -30.36 2.21
CA GLY A 2 -38.76 -28.98 2.02
C GLY A 2 -37.64 -28.21 1.35
N THR A 3 -37.68 -28.20 0.02
CA THR A 3 -36.76 -27.50 -0.86
C THR A 3 -37.13 -26.02 -0.89
N PHE A 4 -36.21 -25.16 -0.42
CA PHE A 4 -36.31 -23.71 -0.65
C PHE A 4 -35.64 -23.37 -1.97
N SER A 5 -36.43 -22.93 -2.94
CA SER A 5 -36.00 -22.40 -4.22
C SER A 5 -35.74 -20.90 -4.08
N PHE A 6 -34.50 -20.50 -4.31
CA PHE A 6 -34.10 -19.08 -4.35
C PHE A 6 -34.18 -18.61 -5.81
N THR A 7 -35.16 -17.77 -6.12
CA THR A 7 -35.25 -17.12 -7.43
C THR A 7 -34.47 -15.81 -7.41
N GLU A 8 -33.32 -15.83 -8.08
CA GLU A 8 -32.60 -14.61 -8.44
C GLU A 8 -33.34 -13.86 -9.54
N ARG A 9 -33.60 -12.57 -9.32
CA ARG A 9 -34.04 -11.66 -10.37
C ARG A 9 -32.81 -10.92 -10.94
N PRO A 10 -32.59 -10.92 -12.25
CA PRO A 10 -31.52 -10.16 -12.83
C PRO A 10 -31.87 -8.67 -12.91
N LEU A 11 -30.91 -7.83 -12.54
CA LEU A 11 -30.92 -6.38 -12.74
C LEU A 11 -30.93 -6.07 -14.23
N GLY A 12 -31.87 -5.25 -14.66
CA GLY A 12 -32.12 -4.93 -16.05
C GLY A 12 -30.98 -4.18 -16.73
N GLU A 13 -30.41 -4.82 -17.71
CA GLU A 13 -29.65 -4.17 -18.77
C GLU A 13 -30.59 -3.73 -19.88
N THR A 14 -30.78 -2.42 -20.03
CA THR A 14 -31.45 -1.85 -21.18
C THR A 14 -30.45 -1.62 -22.29
N CYS A 15 -30.18 -2.63 -23.10
CA CYS A 15 -29.47 -2.47 -24.36
C CYS A 15 -30.44 -1.95 -25.42
N CYS A 16 -30.22 -0.75 -25.94
CA CYS A 16 -30.85 -0.28 -27.18
C CYS A 16 -30.21 -1.01 -28.36
N ALA A 17 -30.89 -2.01 -28.89
CA ALA A 17 -30.55 -2.64 -30.15
C ALA A 17 -30.97 -1.71 -31.29
N THR A 18 -30.00 -1.21 -32.05
CA THR A 18 -30.26 -0.59 -33.37
C THR A 18 -30.12 -1.66 -34.43
N THR A 19 -31.25 -2.08 -35.00
CA THR A 19 -31.32 -2.91 -36.20
C THR A 19 -30.86 -2.10 -37.43
N SER A 20 -29.72 -2.48 -38.02
CA SER A 20 -29.31 -2.01 -39.32
C SER A 20 -29.90 -2.93 -40.38
N ALA A 21 -30.83 -2.42 -41.13
CA ALA A 21 -31.33 -3.10 -42.34
C ALA A 21 -30.26 -2.98 -43.47
N VAL A 22 -29.77 -4.12 -43.89
CA VAL A 22 -28.96 -4.25 -45.11
C VAL A 22 -29.90 -4.41 -46.27
N SER A 23 -29.93 -3.42 -47.19
CA SER A 23 -30.57 -3.53 -48.47
C SER A 23 -29.51 -3.81 -49.55
N THR A 24 -29.55 -4.99 -50.14
CA THR A 24 -28.81 -5.33 -51.33
C THR A 24 -29.61 -4.90 -52.54
N ASP A 25 -29.05 -4.01 -53.33
CA ASP A 25 -29.55 -3.80 -54.68
C ASP A 25 -28.40 -3.89 -55.69
N ARG A 26 -28.63 -4.71 -56.76
CA ARG A 26 -27.72 -4.93 -57.86
C ARG A 26 -28.23 -4.12 -59.06
N GLY A 27 -27.29 -3.46 -59.74
CA GLY A 27 -27.45 -3.31 -61.20
C GLY A 27 -27.29 -1.93 -61.76
N GLY A 28 -26.33 -1.77 -62.67
CA GLY A 28 -26.49 -0.97 -63.87
C GLY A 28 -25.87 0.41 -63.99
N GLY A 29 -24.89 0.49 -64.73
CA GLY A 29 -24.19 1.45 -65.58
C GLY A 29 -24.52 2.93 -65.75
N GLY A 30 -23.44 3.79 -65.68
CA GLY A 30 -23.22 5.03 -66.44
C GLY A 30 -23.96 6.31 -66.04
N PRO A 31 -23.58 7.52 -66.49
CA PRO A 31 -22.33 8.25 -66.25
C PRO A 31 -22.52 9.58 -65.48
N ARG A 32 -21.41 10.07 -64.96
CA ARG A 32 -21.09 11.44 -64.46
C ARG A 32 -22.20 12.50 -64.35
N HIS A 33 -22.52 12.88 -63.12
CA HIS A 33 -22.96 14.22 -62.79
C HIS A 33 -22.42 14.62 -61.42
N LEU A 34 -21.83 15.84 -61.38
CA LEU A 34 -21.40 16.52 -60.13
C LEU A 34 -22.56 16.67 -59.18
N TYR A 35 -22.39 16.15 -57.96
CA TYR A 35 -23.25 16.56 -56.84
C TYR A 35 -22.40 17.16 -55.72
N LYS A 36 -22.77 18.41 -55.38
CA LYS A 36 -22.30 19.19 -54.24
C LYS A 36 -22.40 18.34 -53.00
N ALA A 37 -21.30 18.17 -52.29
CA ALA A 37 -21.25 17.60 -50.94
C ALA A 37 -21.95 18.55 -49.97
N ASN A 38 -23.15 18.22 -49.53
CA ASN A 38 -23.77 18.81 -48.36
C ASN A 38 -23.11 18.22 -47.13
N LEU A 39 -22.35 19.04 -46.42
CA LEU A 39 -21.83 18.77 -45.07
C LEU A 39 -23.01 18.68 -44.10
N LEU A 40 -23.54 17.48 -43.85
CA LEU A 40 -24.36 17.21 -42.72
C LEU A 40 -23.45 17.04 -41.51
N SER A 41 -23.48 18.05 -40.64
CA SER A 41 -22.82 18.04 -39.34
C SER A 41 -23.28 16.82 -38.55
N ARG A 42 -22.41 15.84 -38.40
CA ARG A 42 -22.58 14.74 -37.42
C ARG A 42 -22.47 15.31 -36.01
N GLN A 43 -23.60 15.59 -35.40
CA GLN A 43 -23.71 15.91 -34.01
C GLN A 43 -23.37 14.68 -33.20
N SER A 44 -22.11 14.59 -32.78
CA SER A 44 -21.62 13.57 -31.84
C SER A 44 -22.31 13.78 -30.50
N ARG A 45 -23.31 12.96 -30.20
CA ARG A 45 -23.88 12.89 -28.85
C ARG A 45 -22.86 12.19 -27.94
N SER A 46 -22.09 13.00 -27.24
CA SER A 46 -21.26 12.51 -26.15
C SER A 46 -22.15 11.95 -25.03
N CYS A 47 -22.20 10.63 -24.90
CA CYS A 47 -22.78 9.98 -23.74
C CYS A 47 -21.87 10.25 -22.53
N LYS A 48 -22.16 11.27 -21.75
CA LYS A 48 -21.54 11.46 -20.45
C LYS A 48 -22.09 10.40 -19.50
N VAL A 49 -21.33 9.35 -19.28
CA VAL A 49 -21.60 8.42 -18.16
C VAL A 49 -21.34 9.20 -16.87
N GLN A 50 -22.40 9.73 -16.30
CA GLN A 50 -22.34 10.25 -14.93
C GLN A 50 -22.36 9.04 -13.98
N ALA A 51 -21.18 8.64 -13.53
CA ALA A 51 -21.05 7.73 -12.40
C ALA A 51 -21.43 8.47 -11.11
N GLY A 52 -22.71 8.72 -10.97
CA GLY A 52 -23.30 9.27 -9.74
C GLY A 52 -23.45 8.15 -8.72
N ALA A 53 -22.43 7.96 -7.86
CA ALA A 53 -22.60 7.11 -6.70
C ALA A 53 -23.79 7.63 -5.86
N SER A 54 -24.77 6.75 -5.57
CA SER A 54 -25.93 7.07 -4.77
C SER A 54 -25.52 7.77 -3.46
N PRO A 55 -26.24 8.80 -3.00
CA PRO A 55 -25.92 9.48 -1.74
C PRO A 55 -25.85 8.53 -0.54
N ARG A 56 -26.63 7.45 -0.55
CA ARG A 56 -26.54 6.39 0.47
C ARG A 56 -25.19 5.67 0.45
N MET A 57 -24.63 5.43 -0.71
CA MET A 57 -23.34 4.75 -0.85
C MET A 57 -22.18 5.67 -0.43
N LYS A 58 -22.27 6.98 -0.69
CA LYS A 58 -21.30 7.98 -0.23
C LYS A 58 -21.30 8.09 1.30
N ASN A 59 -22.50 8.11 1.93
CA ASN A 59 -22.63 8.16 3.37
C ASN A 59 -22.15 6.87 4.05
N PHE A 60 -22.37 5.70 3.42
CA PHE A 60 -21.88 4.43 3.90
C PHE A 60 -20.35 4.36 3.85
N LEU A 61 -19.72 4.77 2.73
CA LEU A 61 -18.26 4.83 2.59
C LEU A 61 -17.65 5.82 3.59
N LEU A 62 -18.28 6.98 3.79
CA LEU A 62 -17.83 7.96 4.78
C LEU A 62 -17.94 7.40 6.21
N ALA A 63 -19.04 6.72 6.54
CA ALA A 63 -19.23 6.07 7.85
C ALA A 63 -18.19 4.97 8.08
N VAL A 64 -17.88 4.15 7.06
CA VAL A 64 -16.84 3.12 7.14
C VAL A 64 -15.45 3.75 7.33
N LEU A 65 -15.13 4.81 6.59
CA LEU A 65 -13.85 5.52 6.75
C LEU A 65 -13.70 6.16 8.14
N LEU A 66 -14.79 6.76 8.66
CA LEU A 66 -14.81 7.32 10.01
C LEU A 66 -14.68 6.21 11.08
N ALA A 67 -15.39 5.10 10.91
CA ALA A 67 -15.29 3.96 11.84
C ALA A 67 -13.88 3.33 11.82
N CYS A 68 -13.26 3.18 10.65
CA CYS A 68 -11.88 2.71 10.52
C CYS A 68 -10.87 3.71 11.13
N GLY A 69 -11.13 5.02 11.01
CA GLY A 69 -10.28 6.06 11.60
C GLY A 69 -10.39 6.17 13.14
N LEU A 70 -11.48 5.65 13.73
CA LEU A 70 -11.69 5.63 15.20
C LEU A 70 -11.10 4.38 15.87
N LEU A 71 -10.70 3.35 15.10
CA LEU A 71 -10.00 2.21 15.66
C LEU A 71 -8.59 2.67 16.05
N PRO A 72 -8.20 2.56 17.34
CA PRO A 72 -6.82 2.83 17.72
C PRO A 72 -5.94 1.84 16.96
N ALA A 73 -5.15 2.34 16.04
CA ALA A 73 -4.14 1.54 15.37
C ALA A 73 -3.11 1.11 16.44
N ARG A 74 -3.32 -0.08 17.02
CA ARG A 74 -2.41 -0.69 17.99
C ARG A 74 -1.56 -1.71 17.24
N GLY A 75 -0.26 -1.57 17.37
CA GLY A 75 0.70 -2.49 16.76
C GLY A 75 2.10 -1.92 16.86
N SER A 76 3.10 -2.77 16.89
CA SER A 76 4.51 -2.39 17.03
C SER A 76 4.99 -1.31 16.05
N VAL A 77 4.35 -1.17 14.90
CA VAL A 77 4.72 -0.16 13.90
C VAL A 77 4.56 1.28 14.43
N LEU A 78 3.55 1.55 15.26
CA LEU A 78 3.38 2.88 15.86
C LEU A 78 4.38 3.15 16.98
N GLU A 79 4.65 2.14 17.78
CA GLU A 79 5.66 2.21 18.84
C GLU A 79 7.05 2.38 18.20
N LEU A 80 7.36 1.66 17.14
CA LEU A 80 8.60 1.80 16.35
C LEU A 80 8.73 3.22 15.76
N GLU A 81 7.68 3.79 15.17
CA GLU A 81 7.67 5.18 14.67
C GLU A 81 8.03 6.17 15.78
N ARG A 82 7.38 6.04 16.97
CA ARG A 82 7.66 6.90 18.12
C ARG A 82 9.10 6.75 18.61
N MET A 83 9.59 5.52 18.65
CA MET A 83 10.93 5.19 19.12
C MET A 83 12.00 5.76 18.20
N ILE A 84 11.87 5.56 16.88
CA ILE A 84 12.79 6.10 15.88
C ILE A 84 12.75 7.63 15.90
N LYS A 85 11.55 8.22 15.99
CA LYS A 85 11.43 9.68 16.06
C LYS A 85 12.08 10.26 17.30
N SER A 86 11.95 9.58 18.44
CA SER A 86 12.64 9.99 19.69
C SER A 86 14.15 9.92 19.56
N ALA A 87 14.69 8.87 18.95
CA ALA A 87 16.14 8.65 18.82
C ALA A 87 16.81 9.50 17.73
N THR A 88 16.10 9.80 16.64
CA THR A 88 16.70 10.40 15.43
C THR A 88 16.12 11.74 15.04
N GLY A 89 14.97 12.13 15.60
CA GLY A 89 14.19 13.29 15.15
C GLY A 89 13.48 13.07 13.80
N LYS A 90 13.65 11.93 13.13
CA LYS A 90 13.08 11.60 11.81
C LYS A 90 11.89 10.66 11.95
N SER A 91 10.89 10.81 11.06
CA SER A 91 9.80 9.84 10.94
C SER A 91 10.29 8.54 10.31
N ALA A 92 9.97 7.40 10.94
CA ALA A 92 10.30 6.09 10.40
C ALA A 92 9.61 5.87 9.05
N LEU A 93 8.34 6.26 8.94
CA LEU A 93 7.56 6.09 7.73
C LEU A 93 8.13 6.88 6.54
N LEU A 94 8.48 8.16 6.77
CA LEU A 94 8.91 9.05 5.70
C LEU A 94 10.41 8.92 5.36
N SER A 95 11.24 8.55 6.34
CA SER A 95 12.69 8.58 6.18
C SER A 95 13.33 7.21 6.01
N TYR A 96 12.65 6.14 6.45
CA TYR A 96 13.25 4.81 6.45
C TYR A 96 12.42 3.73 5.74
N SER A 97 11.09 3.85 5.61
CA SER A 97 10.24 2.75 5.08
C SER A 97 10.58 2.32 3.65
N TRP A 98 11.24 3.16 2.86
CA TRP A 98 11.62 2.89 1.46
C TRP A 98 13.09 3.17 1.20
N TYR A 99 13.92 3.01 2.21
CA TYR A 99 15.33 3.34 2.13
C TYR A 99 16.17 2.10 1.77
N GLY A 100 17.09 2.25 0.84
CA GLY A 100 18.05 1.21 0.48
C GLY A 100 17.45 -0.11 0.01
N CYS A 101 18.09 -1.19 0.37
CA CYS A 101 17.76 -2.55 -0.06
C CYS A 101 16.98 -3.34 0.99
N PHE A 102 17.00 -2.95 2.26
CA PHE A 102 16.43 -3.69 3.39
C PHE A 102 15.37 -2.94 4.16
N CYS A 103 15.38 -1.61 4.17
CA CYS A 103 14.41 -0.84 4.93
C CYS A 103 13.00 -0.96 4.33
N GLY A 104 12.02 -1.33 5.15
CA GLY A 104 10.65 -1.61 4.77
C GLY A 104 10.34 -3.10 4.67
N ILE A 105 9.44 -3.49 3.77
CA ILE A 105 8.99 -4.89 3.67
C ILE A 105 9.94 -5.70 2.81
N GLY A 106 10.62 -6.67 3.41
CA GLY A 106 11.52 -7.62 2.74
C GLY A 106 12.78 -6.98 2.17
N GLY A 107 13.91 -7.58 2.38
CA GLY A 107 15.22 -7.13 1.88
C GLY A 107 15.90 -8.17 1.02
N ARG A 108 16.80 -7.72 0.14
CA ARG A 108 17.65 -8.60 -0.70
C ARG A 108 18.97 -7.94 -1.05
N GLY A 109 19.93 -8.78 -1.43
CA GLY A 109 21.27 -8.33 -1.86
C GLY A 109 22.11 -7.83 -0.70
N THR A 110 22.92 -6.82 -0.94
CA THR A 110 23.81 -6.20 0.04
C THR A 110 23.27 -4.84 0.46
N PRO A 111 23.29 -4.49 1.76
CA PRO A 111 22.92 -3.16 2.23
C PRO A 111 23.76 -2.07 1.57
N VAL A 112 23.14 -0.96 1.19
CA VAL A 112 23.81 0.14 0.47
C VAL A 112 24.68 1.00 1.37
N ASP A 113 24.32 1.12 2.65
CA ASP A 113 25.05 1.91 3.65
C ASP A 113 24.82 1.42 5.10
N SER A 114 25.25 2.21 6.07
CA SER A 114 25.08 1.89 7.49
C SER A 114 23.62 1.92 7.93
N THR A 115 22.82 2.85 7.43
CA THR A 115 21.37 2.93 7.71
C THR A 115 20.65 1.69 7.19
N ASP A 116 20.91 1.28 5.97
CA ASP A 116 20.31 0.09 5.37
C ASP A 116 20.77 -1.20 6.08
N ARG A 117 21.99 -1.22 6.61
CA ARG A 117 22.50 -2.30 7.45
C ARG A 117 21.74 -2.41 8.78
N CYS A 118 21.33 -1.28 9.37
CA CYS A 118 20.46 -1.30 10.55
C CYS A 118 19.12 -1.98 10.24
N CYS A 119 18.54 -1.71 9.07
CA CYS A 119 17.31 -2.37 8.64
C CYS A 119 17.50 -3.88 8.46
N HIS A 120 18.62 -4.31 7.86
CA HIS A 120 18.93 -5.74 7.75
C HIS A 120 19.02 -6.41 9.13
N ALA A 121 19.73 -5.79 10.07
CA ALA A 121 19.84 -6.30 11.44
C ALA A 121 18.46 -6.40 12.15
N HIS A 122 17.58 -5.42 11.93
CA HIS A 122 16.22 -5.43 12.44
C HIS A 122 15.38 -6.56 11.82
N ASP A 123 15.46 -6.77 10.52
CA ASP A 123 14.83 -7.90 9.84
C ASP A 123 15.28 -9.25 10.42
N CYS A 124 16.56 -9.37 10.74
CA CYS A 124 17.13 -10.55 11.38
C CYS A 124 16.57 -10.76 12.79
N CYS A 125 16.49 -9.70 13.59
CA CYS A 125 15.89 -9.73 14.90
C CYS A 125 14.43 -10.22 14.86
N TYR A 126 13.64 -9.64 13.98
CA TYR A 126 12.24 -10.01 13.78
C TYR A 126 12.07 -11.43 13.26
N ARG A 127 12.98 -11.91 12.40
CA ARG A 127 12.97 -13.29 11.93
C ARG A 127 13.16 -14.28 13.06
N LYS A 128 14.15 -14.03 13.93
CA LYS A 128 14.38 -14.85 15.13
C LYS A 128 13.16 -14.93 16.06
N LEU A 129 12.46 -13.79 16.25
CA LEU A 129 11.24 -13.76 17.04
C LEU A 129 10.12 -14.61 16.42
N ARG A 130 9.97 -14.56 15.08
CA ARG A 130 8.98 -15.39 14.37
C ARG A 130 9.28 -16.89 14.48
N GLU A 131 10.53 -17.31 14.50
CA GLU A 131 10.94 -18.69 14.78
C GLU A 131 10.48 -19.13 16.18
N GLY A 132 10.51 -18.21 17.15
CA GLY A 132 9.95 -18.38 18.49
C GLY A 132 8.42 -18.22 18.59
N LYS A 133 7.69 -18.22 17.47
CA LYS A 133 6.21 -18.03 17.38
C LYS A 133 5.71 -16.65 17.83
N CYS A 134 6.59 -15.67 18.00
CA CYS A 134 6.21 -14.27 18.19
C CYS A 134 5.84 -13.62 16.87
N ARG A 135 4.91 -12.66 16.89
CA ARG A 135 4.45 -11.91 15.71
C ARG A 135 4.80 -10.42 15.84
N PRO A 136 6.08 -10.04 15.73
CA PRO A 136 6.56 -8.70 16.12
C PRO A 136 5.84 -7.57 15.39
N LEU A 137 5.43 -7.71 14.12
CA LEU A 137 4.75 -6.65 13.36
C LEU A 137 3.40 -6.20 13.95
N ILE A 138 2.73 -7.06 14.71
CA ILE A 138 1.39 -6.81 15.25
C ILE A 138 1.35 -6.86 16.77
N THR A 139 2.45 -7.19 17.42
CA THR A 139 2.55 -7.27 18.87
C THR A 139 2.82 -5.87 19.43
N PRO A 140 1.85 -5.23 20.10
CA PRO A 140 2.08 -3.96 20.77
C PRO A 140 3.05 -4.14 21.92
N TYR A 141 3.78 -3.09 22.28
CA TYR A 141 4.66 -3.10 23.44
C TYR A 141 4.67 -1.72 24.12
N HIS A 142 5.23 -1.66 25.33
CA HIS A 142 5.37 -0.44 26.10
C HIS A 142 6.85 -0.09 26.28
N PHE A 143 7.18 1.18 26.05
CA PHE A 143 8.51 1.73 26.29
C PHE A 143 8.38 3.16 26.84
N GLY A 144 9.42 3.62 27.50
CA GLY A 144 9.62 5.00 27.92
C GLY A 144 10.93 5.55 27.42
N VAL A 145 11.13 6.86 27.60
CA VAL A 145 12.42 7.52 27.39
C VAL A 145 12.87 8.11 28.72
N ALA A 146 14.00 7.66 29.22
CA ALA A 146 14.58 8.12 30.48
C ALA A 146 16.01 8.63 30.20
N SER A 147 16.28 9.89 30.55
CA SER A 147 17.59 10.53 30.35
C SER A 147 18.12 10.41 28.90
N GLY A 148 17.22 10.42 27.91
CA GLY A 148 17.57 10.25 26.50
C GLY A 148 17.67 8.80 26.01
N ASP A 149 17.64 7.83 26.90
CA ASP A 149 17.67 6.41 26.58
C ASP A 149 16.26 5.81 26.46
N ILE A 150 16.11 4.92 25.50
CA ILE A 150 14.88 4.14 25.31
C ILE A 150 14.89 2.97 26.30
N VAL A 151 13.83 2.85 27.09
CA VAL A 151 13.67 1.79 28.10
C VAL A 151 12.42 0.99 27.82
N CYS A 152 12.57 -0.29 27.48
CA CYS A 152 11.45 -1.22 27.35
C CYS A 152 10.89 -1.58 28.72
N SER A 153 9.55 -1.59 28.86
CA SER A 153 8.89 -1.98 30.10
C SER A 153 9.25 -3.43 30.49
N ASN A 154 9.39 -3.69 31.78
CA ASN A 154 9.59 -5.04 32.31
C ASN A 154 8.25 -5.78 32.53
N GLU A 155 7.15 -5.04 32.64
CA GLU A 155 5.80 -5.57 32.91
C GLU A 155 5.07 -5.88 31.59
N GLN A 156 5.65 -6.74 30.78
CA GLN A 156 5.07 -7.15 29.50
C GLN A 156 5.49 -8.58 29.16
N SER A 157 4.75 -9.23 28.26
CA SER A 157 5.03 -10.59 27.85
C SER A 157 6.40 -10.70 27.16
N TRP A 158 6.93 -11.92 27.08
CA TRP A 158 8.19 -12.18 26.39
C TRP A 158 8.20 -11.61 24.96
N CYS A 159 7.13 -11.87 24.17
CA CYS A 159 7.06 -11.40 22.79
C CYS A 159 7.02 -9.86 22.67
N GLU A 160 6.28 -9.18 23.55
CA GLU A 160 6.24 -7.71 23.61
C GLU A 160 7.60 -7.13 23.97
N ARG A 161 8.24 -7.69 25.00
CA ARG A 161 9.57 -7.24 25.45
C ARG A 161 10.64 -7.44 24.37
N GLU A 162 10.70 -8.61 23.76
CA GLU A 162 11.69 -8.90 22.73
C GLU A 162 11.44 -8.07 21.46
N THR A 163 10.18 -7.81 21.09
CA THR A 163 9.84 -6.88 20.00
C THR A 163 10.34 -5.47 20.31
N CYS A 164 10.09 -4.98 21.53
CA CYS A 164 10.60 -3.69 21.97
C CYS A 164 12.14 -3.61 21.92
N LEU A 165 12.84 -4.67 22.29
CA LEU A 165 14.31 -4.71 22.26
C LEU A 165 14.86 -4.69 20.81
N CYS A 166 14.20 -5.40 19.87
CA CYS A 166 14.55 -5.31 18.46
C CYS A 166 14.38 -3.89 17.93
N ASP A 167 13.29 -3.23 18.28
CA ASP A 167 12.96 -1.88 17.83
C ASP A 167 13.88 -0.83 18.47
N LYS A 168 14.22 -1.00 19.75
CA LYS A 168 15.24 -0.19 20.43
C LYS A 168 16.59 -0.30 19.72
N ALA A 169 17.00 -1.50 19.35
CA ALA A 169 18.25 -1.73 18.67
C ALA A 169 18.32 -1.02 17.31
N VAL A 170 17.24 -1.06 16.50
CA VAL A 170 17.23 -0.35 15.21
C VAL A 170 17.15 1.16 15.40
N ALA A 171 16.41 1.67 16.37
CA ALA A 171 16.35 3.11 16.64
C ALA A 171 17.72 3.66 17.06
N SER A 172 18.43 2.96 17.95
CA SER A 172 19.80 3.33 18.36
C SER A 172 20.79 3.22 17.21
N CYS A 173 20.66 2.19 16.36
CA CYS A 173 21.49 2.03 15.16
C CYS A 173 21.28 3.19 14.19
N PHE A 174 20.05 3.60 13.93
CA PHE A 174 19.74 4.77 13.10
C PHE A 174 20.31 6.06 13.67
N ALA A 175 20.24 6.27 14.99
CA ALA A 175 20.84 7.42 15.65
C ALA A 175 22.35 7.46 15.40
N SER A 176 23.03 6.34 15.54
CA SER A 176 24.47 6.23 15.28
C SER A 176 24.82 6.41 13.79
N ALA A 177 23.93 6.04 12.87
CA ALA A 177 24.12 6.14 11.42
C ALA A 177 23.64 7.48 10.82
N LEU A 178 23.14 8.43 11.63
CA LEU A 178 22.60 9.71 11.12
C LEU A 178 23.59 10.52 10.29
N HIS A 179 24.88 10.47 10.65
CA HIS A 179 25.95 11.19 9.94
C HIS A 179 26.19 10.70 8.52
N SER A 180 25.86 9.44 8.23
CA SER A 180 26.00 8.80 6.91
C SER A 180 24.68 8.59 6.18
N TYR A 181 23.56 9.11 6.72
CA TYR A 181 22.25 9.01 6.08
C TYR A 181 22.23 9.81 4.77
N ASP A 182 21.98 9.12 3.66
CA ASP A 182 21.94 9.73 2.33
C ASP A 182 20.54 9.66 1.73
N LYS A 183 19.94 10.83 1.48
CA LYS A 183 18.59 10.92 0.87
C LYS A 183 18.51 10.28 -0.53
N SER A 184 19.63 10.09 -1.23
CA SER A 184 19.66 9.44 -2.54
C SER A 184 19.25 7.96 -2.47
N TYR A 185 19.35 7.35 -1.29
CA TYR A 185 18.87 5.99 -1.03
C TYR A 185 17.39 5.93 -0.62
N LEU A 186 16.71 7.04 -0.46
CA LEU A 186 15.27 7.06 -0.27
C LEU A 186 14.56 6.72 -1.59
N PHE A 187 13.58 5.83 -1.55
CA PHE A 187 12.96 5.22 -2.73
C PHE A 187 13.93 4.50 -3.67
N TYR A 188 14.95 3.89 -3.07
CA TYR A 188 15.96 3.16 -3.83
C TYR A 188 15.35 2.02 -4.64
N PHE A 189 15.68 1.99 -5.94
CA PHE A 189 15.07 1.01 -6.84
C PHE A 189 15.62 -0.40 -6.55
N ARG A 190 14.81 -1.25 -5.97
CA ARG A 190 15.19 -2.58 -5.44
C ARG A 190 15.83 -3.53 -6.47
N LEU A 191 15.59 -3.32 -7.77
CA LEU A 191 16.29 -4.09 -8.80
C LEU A 191 17.79 -3.80 -8.87
N LYS A 192 18.25 -2.69 -8.30
CA LYS A 192 19.67 -2.37 -8.15
C LYS A 192 20.32 -3.15 -6.99
N CYS A 193 19.52 -3.71 -6.07
CA CYS A 193 20.03 -4.50 -4.95
C CYS A 193 20.56 -5.85 -5.45
N ARG A 194 21.87 -5.91 -5.66
CA ARG A 194 22.59 -7.08 -6.20
C ARG A 194 23.41 -7.75 -5.09
N GLY A 195 23.93 -8.93 -5.42
CA GLY A 195 24.73 -9.73 -4.51
C GLY A 195 23.92 -10.84 -3.83
N SER A 196 24.59 -11.71 -3.12
CA SER A 196 23.97 -12.74 -2.29
C SER A 196 23.22 -12.10 -1.13
N LYS A 197 22.08 -12.69 -0.75
CA LYS A 197 21.37 -12.22 0.44
C LYS A 197 22.28 -12.35 1.66
N LEU A 198 22.48 -11.24 2.35
CA LEU A 198 23.24 -11.23 3.59
C LEU A 198 22.53 -12.13 4.61
N GLN A 199 23.30 -13.03 5.20
CA GLN A 199 22.78 -13.91 6.27
C GLN A 199 22.66 -13.14 7.59
N CYS A 200 21.79 -13.60 8.43
CA CYS A 200 21.66 -13.09 9.79
C CYS A 200 22.68 -13.70 10.74
#